data_24091af8bb78d07aa6cb7b53d8b9d62a
#
_entry.id   24091af8bb78d07aa6cb7b53d8b9d62a
#
_cell.length_a   1.000
_cell.length_b   1.000
_cell.length_c   1.000
_cell.angle_alpha   90.00
_cell.angle_beta   90.00
_cell.angle_gamma   90.00
#
_symmetry.space_group_name_H-M   'P 1'
#
loop_
_entity.id
_entity.type
_entity.pdbx_description
1 polymer ?
#
loop_
_entity_poly.entity_id
_entity_poly.type
_entity_poly.pdbx_seq_one_letter_code
_entity_poly.pdbx_strand_id
1 'polypeptide(L)'
;MNSVRYKSRECLDQEKIEGFLQQARLGYLGLADGNLPYVVPLNYVWTEGKLYFHGAGDGRRNQVMSDNSEVCFTVCEEYGTITDPVPAKTDTAYMSVMIFGQAEPITDLDEATHVLQEMMNKYVPGYYNRPLSKQHVEKYRSAVFGGPVQVYRVIPSHMTAKESPIEAEKMYKKDMDTKRQV
;
A
#
# COMPACT_ATOMS: atom_id res chain seq x y z
N MET A 1 -17.15 -14.06 -1.96
CA MET A 1 -15.89 -13.41 -1.63
C MET A 1 -14.74 -14.37 -1.91
N ASN A 2 -13.79 -14.02 -2.74
CA ASN A 2 -12.76 -14.96 -3.18
C ASN A 2 -11.71 -15.14 -2.07
N SER A 3 -11.68 -16.33 -1.48
CA SER A 3 -10.61 -16.71 -0.54
C SER A 3 -9.27 -16.87 -1.28
N VAL A 4 -8.15 -16.74 -0.55
CA VAL A 4 -6.83 -17.05 -1.10
C VAL A 4 -6.80 -18.48 -1.66
N ARG A 5 -6.44 -18.65 -2.95
CA ARG A 5 -6.41 -19.95 -3.62
C ARG A 5 -5.34 -20.88 -3.02
N TYR A 6 -4.14 -20.36 -2.81
CA TYR A 6 -3.04 -21.13 -2.22
C TYR A 6 -3.04 -20.96 -0.71
N LYS A 7 -3.72 -21.84 0.00
CA LYS A 7 -3.85 -21.79 1.46
C LYS A 7 -2.51 -21.86 2.21
N SER A 8 -1.53 -22.54 1.65
CA SER A 8 -0.16 -22.60 2.21
C SER A 8 0.58 -21.24 2.20
N ARG A 9 0.05 -20.26 1.47
CA ARG A 9 0.59 -18.90 1.41
C ARG A 9 -0.29 -17.87 2.11
N GLU A 10 -1.44 -18.28 2.62
CA GLU A 10 -2.36 -17.37 3.29
C GLU A 10 -1.79 -16.95 4.64
N CYS A 11 -1.65 -15.63 4.84
CA CYS A 11 -1.32 -15.06 6.13
C CYS A 11 -2.61 -14.66 6.84
N LEU A 12 -2.85 -15.21 8.04
CA LEU A 12 -4.01 -14.90 8.88
C LEU A 12 -3.61 -14.16 10.16
N ASP A 13 -2.34 -13.91 10.37
CA ASP A 13 -1.79 -13.19 11.50
C ASP A 13 -2.07 -11.68 11.35
N GLN A 14 -3.05 -11.19 12.09
CA GLN A 14 -3.50 -9.80 12.02
C GLN A 14 -2.41 -8.82 12.47
N GLU A 15 -1.65 -9.13 13.51
CA GLU A 15 -0.58 -8.25 13.99
C GLU A 15 0.51 -8.10 12.93
N LYS A 16 0.86 -9.20 12.27
CA LYS A 16 1.82 -9.21 11.17
C LYS A 16 1.32 -8.42 9.96
N ILE A 17 0.06 -8.59 9.58
CA ILE A 17 -0.57 -7.85 8.47
C ILE A 17 -0.58 -6.35 8.77
N GLU A 18 -0.99 -5.95 9.97
CA GLU A 18 -1.01 -4.54 10.36
C GLU A 18 0.39 -3.95 10.42
N GLY A 19 1.34 -4.66 11.02
CA GLY A 19 2.74 -4.23 11.06
C GLY A 19 3.33 -4.05 9.66
N PHE A 20 3.03 -4.96 8.73
CA PHE A 20 3.42 -4.85 7.33
C PHE A 20 2.81 -3.61 6.65
N LEU A 21 1.50 -3.38 6.79
CA LEU A 21 0.81 -2.23 6.22
C LEU A 21 1.32 -0.89 6.79
N GLN A 22 1.70 -0.87 8.06
CA GLN A 22 2.29 0.31 8.69
C GLN A 22 3.69 0.62 8.15
N GLN A 23 4.51 -0.41 7.87
CA GLN A 23 5.91 -0.27 7.47
C GLN A 23 6.09 -0.06 5.97
N ALA A 24 5.37 -0.82 5.14
CA ALA A 24 5.48 -0.75 3.68
C ALA A 24 5.11 0.65 3.17
N ARG A 25 5.90 1.16 2.23
CA ARG A 25 5.86 2.58 1.84
C ARG A 25 5.09 2.87 0.57
N LEU A 26 4.93 1.87 -0.29
CA LEU A 26 4.28 2.01 -1.59
C LEU A 26 3.13 1.00 -1.70
N GLY A 27 2.02 1.46 -2.23
CA GLY A 27 0.91 0.61 -2.61
C GLY A 27 0.36 1.00 -3.98
N TYR A 28 -0.51 0.17 -4.50
CA TYR A 28 -1.08 0.28 -5.85
C TYR A 28 -2.59 0.34 -5.75
N LEU A 29 -3.16 1.50 -6.06
CA LEU A 29 -4.61 1.70 -6.11
C LEU A 29 -5.14 1.20 -7.45
N GLY A 30 -5.85 0.09 -7.43
CA GLY A 30 -6.56 -0.48 -8.58
C GLY A 30 -7.97 0.07 -8.67
N LEU A 31 -8.32 0.58 -9.85
CA LEU A 31 -9.58 1.22 -10.19
C LEU A 31 -10.16 0.60 -11.46
N ALA A 32 -11.48 0.70 -11.63
CA ALA A 32 -12.18 0.31 -12.84
C ALA A 32 -12.75 1.56 -13.52
N ASP A 33 -12.15 1.95 -14.64
CA ASP A 33 -12.59 3.04 -15.50
C ASP A 33 -13.50 2.47 -16.60
N GLY A 34 -14.76 2.25 -16.27
CA GLY A 34 -15.65 1.42 -17.10
C GLY A 34 -15.11 0.00 -17.20
N ASN A 35 -14.76 -0.42 -18.42
CA ASN A 35 -14.16 -1.74 -18.69
C ASN A 35 -12.62 -1.71 -18.72
N LEU A 36 -11.99 -0.57 -18.49
CA LEU A 36 -10.54 -0.43 -18.50
C LEU A 36 -9.98 -0.51 -17.07
N PRO A 37 -9.09 -1.44 -16.76
CA PRO A 37 -8.37 -1.43 -15.50
C PRO A 37 -7.41 -0.23 -15.47
N TYR A 38 -7.39 0.46 -14.32
CA TYR A 38 -6.50 1.61 -14.10
C TYR A 38 -5.81 1.47 -12.75
N VAL A 39 -4.48 1.51 -12.73
CA VAL A 39 -3.68 1.33 -11.51
C VAL A 39 -2.77 2.53 -11.29
N VAL A 40 -2.73 3.02 -10.04
CA VAL A 40 -1.91 4.17 -9.63
C VAL A 40 -1.03 3.78 -8.45
N PRO A 41 0.31 3.90 -8.54
CA PRO A 41 1.18 3.77 -7.37
C PRO A 41 1.04 5.00 -6.46
N LEU A 42 0.92 4.77 -5.15
CA LEU A 42 0.68 5.82 -4.17
C LEU A 42 1.44 5.55 -2.86
N ASN A 43 1.90 6.62 -2.24
CA ASN A 43 2.24 6.62 -0.82
C ASN A 43 0.94 6.61 0.00
N TYR A 44 0.94 5.89 1.12
CA TYR A 44 -0.25 5.70 1.94
C TYR A 44 0.11 5.58 3.42
N VAL A 45 -0.88 5.72 4.28
CA VAL A 45 -0.82 5.29 5.68
C VAL A 45 -1.94 4.31 6.01
N TRP A 46 -1.65 3.38 6.90
CA TRP A 46 -2.61 2.48 7.51
C TRP A 46 -2.75 2.84 8.98
N THR A 47 -3.92 3.28 9.38
CA THR A 47 -4.22 3.65 10.76
C THR A 47 -5.69 3.40 11.07
N GLU A 48 -6.02 3.01 12.30
CA GLU A 48 -7.38 2.77 12.77
C GLU A 48 -8.19 1.81 11.86
N GLY A 49 -7.53 0.79 11.30
CA GLY A 49 -8.16 -0.19 10.42
C GLY A 49 -8.58 0.35 9.06
N LYS A 50 -8.07 1.50 8.65
CA LYS A 50 -8.36 2.15 7.36
C LYS A 50 -7.06 2.51 6.65
N LEU A 51 -7.16 2.58 5.33
CA LEU A 51 -6.06 3.04 4.49
C LEU A 51 -6.35 4.47 4.02
N TYR A 52 -5.31 5.30 4.05
CA TYR A 52 -5.42 6.69 3.62
C TYR A 52 -4.33 7.05 2.63
N PHE A 53 -4.67 7.86 1.65
CA PHE A 53 -3.74 8.45 0.70
C PHE A 53 -4.15 9.88 0.36
N HIS A 54 -3.25 10.65 -0.24
CA HIS A 54 -3.55 12.00 -0.69
C HIS A 54 -3.10 12.22 -2.13
N GLY A 55 -3.55 13.30 -2.72
CA GLY A 55 -3.13 13.71 -4.06
C GLY A 55 -3.91 14.90 -4.56
N ALA A 56 -3.80 15.17 -5.85
CA ALA A 56 -4.59 16.23 -6.49
C ALA A 56 -6.08 15.99 -6.28
N GLY A 57 -6.82 17.05 -6.05
CA GLY A 57 -8.28 17.03 -5.93
C GLY A 57 -9.00 16.89 -7.28
N ASP A 58 -8.28 16.80 -8.40
CA ASP A 58 -8.77 16.69 -9.76
C ASP A 58 -8.03 15.59 -10.55
N GLY A 59 -8.37 15.43 -11.83
CA GLY A 59 -7.75 14.48 -12.75
C GLY A 59 -8.44 13.12 -12.83
N ARG A 60 -7.92 12.25 -13.72
CA ARG A 60 -8.54 10.97 -14.11
C ARG A 60 -8.85 10.06 -12.91
N ARG A 61 -7.91 9.92 -11.98
CA ARG A 61 -8.12 9.09 -10.78
C ARG A 61 -9.38 9.51 -10.03
N ASN A 62 -9.56 10.81 -9.80
CA ASN A 62 -10.67 11.35 -9.03
C ASN A 62 -11.99 11.20 -9.79
N GLN A 63 -11.98 11.39 -11.11
CA GLN A 63 -13.15 11.15 -11.94
C GLN A 63 -13.59 9.68 -11.85
N VAL A 64 -12.65 8.74 -12.01
CA VAL A 64 -12.94 7.31 -11.94
C VAL A 64 -13.48 6.93 -10.55
N MET A 65 -12.90 7.44 -9.46
CA MET A 65 -13.39 7.17 -8.09
C MET A 65 -14.77 7.82 -7.84
N SER A 66 -15.08 8.95 -8.49
CA SER A 66 -16.39 9.58 -8.39
C SER A 66 -17.48 8.76 -9.09
N ASP A 67 -17.13 8.14 -10.22
CA ASP A 67 -18.04 7.30 -10.99
C ASP A 67 -18.19 5.90 -10.38
N ASN A 68 -17.12 5.38 -9.80
CA ASN A 68 -17.08 4.09 -9.13
C ASN A 68 -16.07 4.12 -7.96
N SER A 69 -16.59 4.14 -6.74
CA SER A 69 -15.77 4.19 -5.52
C SER A 69 -15.16 2.84 -5.11
N GLU A 70 -15.57 1.73 -5.72
CA GLU A 70 -15.03 0.41 -5.43
C GLU A 70 -13.57 0.31 -5.89
N VAL A 71 -12.68 -0.06 -4.98
CA VAL A 71 -11.24 -0.10 -5.23
C VAL A 71 -10.63 -1.39 -4.72
N CYS A 72 -9.47 -1.74 -5.31
CA CYS A 72 -8.56 -2.73 -4.77
C CYS A 72 -7.21 -2.06 -4.53
N PHE A 73 -6.82 -1.90 -3.27
CA PHE A 73 -5.50 -1.39 -2.93
C PHE A 73 -4.56 -2.55 -2.58
N THR A 74 -3.46 -2.67 -3.32
CA THR A 74 -2.48 -3.74 -3.13
C THR A 74 -1.18 -3.18 -2.59
N VAL A 75 -0.67 -3.80 -1.52
CA VAL A 75 0.67 -3.56 -0.98
C VAL A 75 1.47 -4.83 -1.14
N CYS A 76 2.68 -4.75 -1.68
CA CYS A 76 3.54 -5.90 -1.86
C CYS A 76 5.00 -5.50 -1.67
N GLU A 77 5.74 -6.30 -0.91
CA GLU A 77 7.20 -6.18 -0.78
C GLU A 77 7.84 -7.53 -1.08
N GLU A 78 8.87 -7.50 -1.92
CA GLU A 78 9.75 -8.62 -2.20
C GLU A 78 10.97 -8.55 -1.30
N TYR A 79 11.31 -9.68 -0.67
CA TYR A 79 12.46 -9.80 0.23
C TYR A 79 13.64 -10.55 -0.40
N GLY A 80 13.48 -11.01 -1.65
CA GLY A 80 14.50 -11.68 -2.43
C GLY A 80 14.09 -13.08 -2.91
N THR A 81 15.00 -13.74 -3.61
CA THR A 81 14.78 -15.05 -4.22
C THR A 81 15.23 -16.18 -3.30
N ILE A 82 14.38 -17.18 -3.11
CA ILE A 82 14.68 -18.43 -2.40
C ILE A 82 15.17 -19.44 -3.44
N THR A 83 16.40 -19.88 -3.31
CA THR A 83 17.02 -20.85 -4.23
C THR A 83 16.68 -22.29 -3.86
N ASP A 84 16.58 -23.15 -4.87
CA ASP A 84 16.46 -24.60 -4.71
C ASP A 84 17.36 -25.31 -5.74
N PRO A 85 17.93 -26.49 -5.43
CA PRO A 85 18.66 -27.29 -6.42
C PRO A 85 17.84 -27.64 -7.66
N VAL A 86 16.52 -27.70 -7.53
CA VAL A 86 15.60 -27.91 -8.65
C VAL A 86 15.07 -26.55 -9.07
N PRO A 87 15.40 -26.05 -10.29
CA PRO A 87 14.99 -24.70 -10.75
C PRO A 87 13.49 -24.42 -10.62
N ALA A 88 12.65 -25.40 -10.87
CA ALA A 88 11.18 -25.29 -10.75
C ALA A 88 10.67 -25.06 -9.32
N LYS A 89 11.54 -25.21 -8.30
CA LYS A 89 11.24 -24.95 -6.89
C LYS A 89 11.81 -23.62 -6.38
N THR A 90 12.56 -22.92 -7.24
CA THR A 90 12.99 -21.55 -6.94
C THR A 90 11.77 -20.67 -6.72
N ASP A 91 11.78 -19.88 -5.67
CA ASP A 91 10.62 -19.10 -5.22
C ASP A 91 11.03 -17.68 -4.80
N THR A 92 10.07 -16.84 -4.50
CA THR A 92 10.26 -15.48 -4.01
C THR A 92 9.82 -15.39 -2.55
N ALA A 93 10.67 -14.84 -1.70
CA ALA A 93 10.28 -14.42 -0.36
C ALA A 93 9.53 -13.08 -0.47
N TYR A 94 8.30 -13.00 0.01
CA TYR A 94 7.47 -11.80 -0.12
C TYR A 94 6.37 -11.74 0.93
N MET A 95 5.81 -10.56 1.09
CA MET A 95 4.50 -10.36 1.70
C MET A 95 3.65 -9.46 0.80
N SER A 96 2.37 -9.79 0.67
CA SER A 96 1.40 -8.98 -0.07
C SER A 96 0.05 -8.95 0.62
N VAL A 97 -0.58 -7.77 0.62
CA VAL A 97 -1.92 -7.55 1.16
C VAL A 97 -2.76 -6.88 0.09
N MET A 98 -3.95 -7.41 -0.16
CA MET A 98 -4.96 -6.80 -1.03
C MET A 98 -6.14 -6.36 -0.17
N ILE A 99 -6.48 -5.09 -0.23
CA ILE A 99 -7.56 -4.44 0.50
C ILE A 99 -8.63 -4.05 -0.51
N PHE A 100 -9.81 -4.65 -0.40
CA PHE A 100 -10.99 -4.30 -1.19
C PHE A 100 -11.89 -3.41 -0.35
N GLY A 101 -12.45 -2.38 -0.95
CA GLY A 101 -13.31 -1.46 -0.23
C GLY A 101 -13.70 -0.26 -1.06
N GLN A 102 -14.27 0.74 -0.39
CA GLN A 102 -14.71 1.97 -1.04
C GLN A 102 -13.77 3.12 -0.70
N ALA A 103 -13.34 3.86 -1.73
CA ALA A 103 -12.56 5.07 -1.58
C ALA A 103 -13.50 6.28 -1.51
N GLU A 104 -13.31 7.14 -0.51
CA GLU A 104 -14.08 8.35 -0.35
C GLU A 104 -13.19 9.54 0.02
N PRO A 105 -13.49 10.75 -0.45
CA PRO A 105 -12.78 11.95 -0.05
C PRO A 105 -13.11 12.32 1.40
N ILE A 106 -12.10 12.75 2.15
CA ILE A 106 -12.26 13.26 3.50
C ILE A 106 -12.62 14.74 3.42
N THR A 107 -13.73 15.13 4.05
CA THR A 107 -14.16 16.52 4.19
C THR A 107 -13.88 17.10 5.57
N ASP A 108 -13.71 16.24 6.57
CA ASP A 108 -13.34 16.65 7.93
C ASP A 108 -11.88 17.09 7.99
N LEU A 109 -11.68 18.35 8.39
CA LEU A 109 -10.34 18.94 8.46
C LEU A 109 -9.49 18.36 9.61
N ASP A 110 -10.12 17.88 10.68
CA ASP A 110 -9.42 17.24 11.79
C ASP A 110 -8.86 15.89 11.37
N GLU A 111 -9.70 15.07 10.73
CA GLU A 111 -9.29 13.78 10.18
C GLU A 111 -8.20 13.98 9.10
N ALA A 112 -8.38 14.92 8.17
CA ALA A 112 -7.39 15.21 7.14
C ALA A 112 -6.04 15.66 7.74
N THR A 113 -6.07 16.51 8.77
CA THR A 113 -4.85 16.98 9.46
C THR A 113 -4.14 15.83 10.17
N HIS A 114 -4.88 14.98 10.87
CA HIS A 114 -4.34 13.80 11.54
C HIS A 114 -3.67 12.85 10.54
N VAL A 115 -4.36 12.51 9.46
CA VAL A 115 -3.83 11.61 8.41
C VAL A 115 -2.56 12.17 7.75
N LEU A 116 -2.55 13.46 7.43
CA LEU A 116 -1.36 14.09 6.84
C LEU A 116 -0.19 14.13 7.84
N GLN A 117 -0.47 14.29 9.14
CA GLN A 117 0.55 14.16 10.18
C GLN A 117 1.11 12.74 10.24
N GLU A 118 0.26 11.71 10.20
CA GLU A 118 0.70 10.32 10.16
C GLU A 118 1.54 10.01 8.92
N MET A 119 1.21 10.61 7.77
CA MET A 119 2.07 10.53 6.59
C MET A 119 3.44 11.15 6.83
N MET A 120 3.52 12.33 7.47
CA MET A 120 4.81 12.93 7.81
C MET A 120 5.61 12.04 8.77
N ASN A 121 4.96 11.47 9.78
CA ASN A 121 5.58 10.58 10.74
C ASN A 121 6.16 9.31 10.07
N LYS A 122 5.44 8.76 9.08
CA LYS A 122 5.86 7.56 8.33
C LYS A 122 7.00 7.83 7.34
N TYR A 123 6.91 8.92 6.57
CA TYR A 123 7.80 9.15 5.42
C TYR A 123 9.02 10.01 5.74
N VAL A 124 8.91 10.91 6.71
CA VAL A 124 9.96 11.83 7.14
C VAL A 124 10.00 11.99 8.67
N PRO A 125 10.17 10.88 9.42
CA PRO A 125 10.08 10.89 10.88
C PRO A 125 11.10 11.85 11.49
N GLY A 126 10.62 12.72 12.38
CA GLY A 126 11.48 13.68 13.10
C GLY A 126 12.04 14.84 12.28
N TYR A 127 11.69 14.95 10.99
CA TYR A 127 12.19 16.05 10.14
C TYR A 127 11.58 17.40 10.52
N TYR A 128 10.30 17.42 10.88
CA TYR A 128 9.62 18.64 11.32
C TYR A 128 9.52 18.66 12.86
N ASN A 129 9.85 19.81 13.45
CA ASN A 129 9.85 20.01 14.90
C ASN A 129 8.49 20.48 15.46
N ARG A 130 7.50 20.66 14.60
CA ARG A 130 6.14 21.07 14.97
C ARG A 130 5.13 20.23 14.20
N PRO A 131 3.99 19.87 14.85
CA PRO A 131 2.90 19.18 14.16
C PRO A 131 2.25 20.09 13.11
N LEU A 132 1.60 19.46 12.14
CA LEU A 132 0.77 20.17 11.17
C LEU A 132 -0.38 20.89 11.88
N SER A 133 -0.65 22.12 11.46
CA SER A 133 -1.82 22.86 11.93
C SER A 133 -2.96 22.77 10.91
N LYS A 134 -4.20 22.76 11.40
CA LYS A 134 -5.40 22.79 10.54
C LYS A 134 -5.36 23.93 9.54
N GLN A 135 -4.92 25.13 9.95
CA GLN A 135 -4.80 26.28 9.05
C GLN A 135 -3.83 26.06 7.90
N HIS A 136 -2.75 25.29 8.12
CA HIS A 136 -1.84 24.92 7.04
C HIS A 136 -2.49 23.91 6.10
N VAL A 137 -3.18 22.91 6.62
CA VAL A 137 -3.85 21.89 5.81
C VAL A 137 -4.97 22.50 4.97
N GLU A 138 -5.80 23.36 5.53
CA GLU A 138 -6.85 24.07 4.83
C GLU A 138 -6.33 24.91 3.64
N LYS A 139 -5.18 25.53 3.81
CA LYS A 139 -4.53 26.37 2.80
C LYS A 139 -3.56 25.60 1.91
N TYR A 140 -3.36 24.29 2.17
CA TYR A 140 -2.35 23.52 1.48
C TYR A 140 -2.64 23.42 -0.01
N ARG A 141 -1.64 23.80 -0.79
CA ARG A 141 -1.64 23.68 -2.25
C ARG A 141 -0.41 22.89 -2.66
N SER A 142 -0.59 22.01 -3.64
CA SER A 142 0.51 21.23 -4.16
C SER A 142 1.55 22.14 -4.84
N ALA A 143 2.81 21.98 -4.49
CA ALA A 143 3.91 22.63 -5.17
C ALA A 143 4.08 22.20 -6.63
N VAL A 144 3.54 21.05 -7.00
CA VAL A 144 3.68 20.46 -8.34
C VAL A 144 2.61 20.97 -9.30
N PHE A 145 1.33 21.04 -8.86
CA PHE A 145 0.20 21.41 -9.73
C PHE A 145 -0.59 22.63 -9.23
N GLY A 146 -0.21 23.22 -8.09
CA GLY A 146 -0.80 24.48 -7.59
C GLY A 146 -2.23 24.39 -7.05
N GLY A 147 -2.91 23.26 -7.26
CA GLY A 147 -4.28 22.99 -6.81
C GLY A 147 -4.39 22.51 -5.37
N PRO A 148 -5.61 22.40 -4.83
CA PRO A 148 -5.84 21.86 -3.51
C PRO A 148 -5.46 20.38 -3.45
N VAL A 149 -4.93 19.96 -2.31
CA VAL A 149 -4.68 18.55 -2.03
C VAL A 149 -5.90 17.95 -1.36
N GLN A 150 -6.35 16.82 -1.87
CA GLN A 150 -7.44 16.04 -1.30
C GLN A 150 -6.89 14.80 -0.61
N VAL A 151 -7.37 14.54 0.59
CA VAL A 151 -7.12 13.29 1.32
C VAL A 151 -8.29 12.33 1.07
N TYR A 152 -7.96 11.07 0.90
CA TYR A 152 -8.93 10.00 0.67
C TYR A 152 -8.73 8.92 1.72
N ARG A 153 -9.82 8.26 2.10
CA ARG A 153 -9.77 7.01 2.87
C ARG A 153 -10.35 5.87 2.06
N VAL A 154 -9.82 4.68 2.27
CA VAL A 154 -10.41 3.42 1.84
C VAL A 154 -10.95 2.70 3.07
N ILE A 155 -12.24 2.44 3.08
CA ILE A 155 -12.92 1.66 4.11
C ILE A 155 -12.90 0.19 3.66
N PRO A 156 -12.12 -0.69 4.32
CA PRO A 156 -12.02 -2.08 3.92
C PRO A 156 -13.36 -2.82 4.10
N SER A 157 -13.82 -3.47 3.05
CA SER A 157 -14.91 -4.45 3.10
C SER A 157 -14.37 -5.88 3.21
N HIS A 158 -13.18 -6.10 2.68
CA HIS A 158 -12.49 -7.37 2.66
C HIS A 158 -10.98 -7.18 2.49
N MET A 159 -10.21 -8.06 3.13
CA MET A 159 -8.75 -8.07 3.01
C MET A 159 -8.23 -9.50 2.85
N THR A 160 -7.23 -9.69 2.01
CA THR A 160 -6.49 -10.95 1.89
C THR A 160 -5.00 -10.68 1.99
N ALA A 161 -4.28 -11.55 2.67
CA ALA A 161 -2.83 -11.48 2.78
C ALA A 161 -2.18 -12.80 2.37
N LYS A 162 -1.01 -12.68 1.74
CA LYS A 162 -0.15 -13.81 1.37
C LYS A 162 1.27 -13.52 1.74
N GLU A 163 1.98 -14.59 2.07
CA GLU A 163 3.40 -14.51 2.35
C GLU A 163 4.16 -15.75 1.88
N SER A 164 5.43 -15.55 1.61
CA SER A 164 6.47 -16.57 1.55
C SER A 164 7.61 -16.07 2.43
N PRO A 165 7.85 -16.69 3.59
CA PRO A 165 8.81 -16.18 4.56
C PRO A 165 10.25 -16.26 4.04
N ILE A 166 11.11 -15.40 4.59
CA ILE A 166 12.54 -15.43 4.33
C ILE A 166 13.13 -16.73 4.87
N GLU A 167 13.77 -17.53 4.02
CA GLU A 167 14.58 -18.70 4.38
C GLU A 167 16.06 -18.31 4.28
N ALA A 168 16.64 -17.76 5.34
CA ALA A 168 17.95 -17.10 5.33
C ALA A 168 19.09 -17.93 4.68
N GLU A 169 19.08 -19.27 4.86
CA GLU A 169 20.07 -20.17 4.30
C GLU A 169 19.91 -20.42 2.79
N LYS A 170 18.71 -20.19 2.27
CA LYS A 170 18.36 -20.40 0.86
C LYS A 170 18.27 -19.10 0.06
N MET A 171 18.40 -17.95 0.71
CA MET A 171 18.31 -16.67 0.00
C MET A 171 19.45 -16.54 -0.99
N TYR A 172 19.10 -16.23 -2.26
CA TYR A 172 20.09 -15.98 -3.30
C TYR A 172 21.03 -14.83 -2.92
N LYS A 173 22.34 -15.09 -3.07
CA LYS A 173 23.39 -14.08 -2.94
C LYS A 173 24.26 -14.16 -4.19
N LYS A 174 24.67 -13.01 -4.72
CA LYS A 174 25.45 -12.91 -5.96
C LYS A 174 26.73 -13.76 -5.97
N ASP A 175 27.31 -14.01 -4.80
CA ASP A 175 28.55 -14.78 -4.61
C ASP A 175 28.32 -16.25 -4.22
N MET A 176 27.06 -16.73 -4.31
CA MET A 176 26.78 -18.16 -4.13
C MET A 176 27.45 -18.97 -5.24
N ASP A 177 28.18 -20.01 -4.82
CA ASP A 177 28.91 -20.89 -5.74
C ASP A 177 27.96 -21.45 -6.81
N THR A 178 28.23 -21.09 -8.09
CA THR A 178 27.42 -21.47 -9.26
C THR A 178 27.63 -22.92 -9.69
N LYS A 179 28.39 -23.72 -8.93
CA LYS A 179 28.69 -25.12 -9.24
C LYS A 179 27.57 -26.11 -8.92
N ARG A 180 26.37 -25.66 -8.60
CA ARG A 180 25.22 -26.56 -8.55
C ARG A 180 24.78 -26.83 -9.98
N GLN A 181 25.33 -27.89 -10.58
CA GLN A 181 24.92 -28.39 -11.89
C GLN A 181 23.42 -28.80 -11.83
N VAL A 182 22.67 -28.35 -12.81
CA VAL A 182 21.32 -28.80 -13.12
C VAL A 182 21.37 -30.23 -13.62
#